data_d52d106a3674c8a53154d0a30f742988
#
_entry.id   d52d106a3674c8a53154d0a30f742988
#
_cell.length_a   1.000
_cell.length_b   1.000
_cell.length_c   1.000
_cell.angle_alpha   90.00
_cell.angle_beta   90.00
_cell.angle_gamma   90.00
#
_symmetry.space_group_name_H-M   'P 1'
#
loop_
_entity.id
_entity.type
_entity.pdbx_description
1 polymer ?
#
loop_
_entity_poly.entity_id
_entity_poly.type
_entity_poly.pdbx_seq_one_letter_code
_entity_poly.pdbx_strand_id
1 'polypeptide(L)'
;MTERAETKIKICGLSRAEDICYVNEARPDYCGFVIGVPKSRRNVTEEQLRRLRRGLREGITPVGVFVNADPRLVAKLLEEGLIDAAQLHGGENEEYIRKLREMTDRPLIQAFSVSEERDLDRAFSGSADWILLDQGKGGTGKQFDWEILERWLFKHDPSKPYFLAGGLSCDNIPEAVQRCRPWAVDLSSSVETDGKKDREKILAAVAAVRSRRI
;
A
#
# COMPACT_ATOMS: atom_id res chain seq x y z
N MET A 1 -29.14 6.40 4.55
CA MET A 1 -28.06 5.40 4.77
C MET A 1 -27.10 5.58 3.61
N THR A 2 -25.96 6.23 3.84
CA THR A 2 -24.90 6.37 2.82
C THR A 2 -24.31 4.98 2.55
N GLU A 3 -24.35 4.51 1.31
CA GLU A 3 -23.65 3.30 0.89
C GLU A 3 -22.19 3.42 1.34
N ARG A 4 -21.77 2.48 2.19
CA ARG A 4 -20.37 2.43 2.62
C ARG A 4 -19.52 2.05 1.41
N ALA A 5 -18.55 2.89 1.07
CA ALA A 5 -17.57 2.57 0.04
C ALA A 5 -16.90 1.22 0.39
N GLU A 6 -16.80 0.32 -0.58
CA GLU A 6 -16.16 -1.00 -0.41
C GLU A 6 -14.67 -0.80 -0.06
N THR A 7 -14.17 -1.56 0.92
CA THR A 7 -12.74 -1.59 1.22
C THR A 7 -11.97 -2.13 0.01
N LYS A 8 -10.92 -1.43 -0.37
CA LYS A 8 -10.04 -1.79 -1.49
C LYS A 8 -8.89 -2.70 -1.03
N ILE A 9 -8.18 -3.30 -1.99
CA ILE A 9 -7.03 -4.15 -1.69
C ILE A 9 -5.83 -3.79 -2.55
N LYS A 10 -4.66 -3.75 -1.93
CA LYS A 10 -3.36 -3.59 -2.57
C LYS A 10 -2.52 -4.85 -2.37
N ILE A 11 -1.90 -5.35 -3.44
CA ILE A 11 -0.91 -6.43 -3.41
C ILE A 11 0.46 -5.82 -3.68
N CYS A 12 1.32 -5.79 -2.67
CA CYS A 12 2.58 -5.04 -2.69
C CYS A 12 3.80 -5.94 -2.90
N GLY A 13 4.80 -5.42 -3.61
CA GLY A 13 6.09 -6.07 -3.81
C GLY A 13 6.13 -7.06 -4.96
N LEU A 14 5.47 -6.73 -6.09
CA LEU A 14 5.54 -7.49 -7.32
C LEU A 14 6.91 -7.27 -7.99
N SER A 15 7.51 -8.34 -8.51
CA SER A 15 8.86 -8.27 -9.10
C SER A 15 9.07 -9.18 -10.32
N ARG A 16 8.12 -10.08 -10.61
CA ARG A 16 8.23 -11.08 -11.68
C ARG A 16 7.05 -10.97 -12.65
N ALA A 17 7.22 -11.49 -13.86
CA ALA A 17 6.15 -11.56 -14.85
C ALA A 17 4.96 -12.41 -14.37
N GLU A 18 5.24 -13.50 -13.64
CA GLU A 18 4.21 -14.36 -13.04
C GLU A 18 3.37 -13.58 -12.03
N ASP A 19 3.98 -12.69 -11.25
CA ASP A 19 3.26 -11.86 -10.28
C ASP A 19 2.20 -10.99 -10.99
N ILE A 20 2.53 -10.48 -12.18
CA ILE A 20 1.60 -9.71 -13.02
C ILE A 20 0.45 -10.59 -13.52
N CYS A 21 0.73 -11.85 -13.92
CA CYS A 21 -0.34 -12.79 -14.29
C CYS A 21 -1.31 -13.02 -13.13
N TYR A 22 -0.78 -13.20 -11.91
CA TYR A 22 -1.59 -13.46 -10.72
C TYR A 22 -2.48 -12.27 -10.35
N VAL A 23 -1.94 -11.05 -10.35
CA VAL A 23 -2.75 -9.86 -10.05
C VAL A 23 -3.73 -9.53 -11.17
N ASN A 24 -3.40 -9.80 -12.43
CA ASN A 24 -4.33 -9.66 -13.56
C ASN A 24 -5.53 -10.59 -13.45
N GLU A 25 -5.35 -11.77 -12.90
CA GLU A 25 -6.41 -12.73 -12.64
C GLU A 25 -7.24 -12.33 -11.42
N ALA A 26 -6.58 -12.01 -10.30
CA ALA A 26 -7.22 -11.67 -9.04
C ALA A 26 -7.90 -10.30 -9.04
N ARG A 27 -7.40 -9.36 -9.86
CA ARG A 27 -7.90 -7.97 -10.00
C ARG A 27 -7.96 -7.20 -8.67
N PRO A 28 -6.85 -7.06 -7.92
CA PRO A 28 -6.82 -6.11 -6.82
C PRO A 28 -6.99 -4.68 -7.34
N ASP A 29 -7.35 -3.74 -6.46
CA ASP A 29 -7.50 -2.33 -6.85
C ASP A 29 -6.13 -1.66 -7.07
N TYR A 30 -5.13 -2.08 -6.31
CA TYR A 30 -3.76 -1.55 -6.38
C TYR A 30 -2.73 -2.69 -6.44
N CYS A 31 -1.60 -2.42 -7.09
CA CYS A 31 -0.41 -3.26 -7.00
C CYS A 31 0.83 -2.41 -6.71
N GLY A 32 1.78 -2.93 -5.94
CA GLY A 32 2.97 -2.21 -5.49
C GLY A 32 4.27 -2.75 -6.07
N PHE A 33 5.17 -1.85 -6.49
CA PHE A 33 6.52 -2.14 -6.96
C PHE A 33 7.53 -1.42 -6.08
N VAL A 34 8.46 -2.16 -5.45
CA VAL A 34 9.54 -1.55 -4.64
C VAL A 34 10.65 -1.10 -5.59
N ILE A 35 10.97 0.20 -5.60
CA ILE A 35 11.85 0.80 -6.60
C ILE A 35 13.03 1.49 -5.92
N GLY A 36 14.25 1.23 -6.39
CA GLY A 36 15.45 1.90 -5.88
C GLY A 36 15.85 1.49 -4.46
N VAL A 37 15.46 0.28 -4.01
CA VAL A 37 15.78 -0.26 -2.68
C VAL A 37 16.58 -1.57 -2.83
N PRO A 38 17.87 -1.53 -3.18
CA PRO A 38 18.67 -2.72 -3.54
C PRO A 38 18.71 -3.80 -2.45
N LYS A 39 18.55 -3.42 -1.17
CA LYS A 39 18.50 -4.36 -0.04
C LYS A 39 17.18 -5.14 0.03
N SER A 40 16.15 -4.72 -0.68
CA SER A 40 14.87 -5.43 -0.72
C SER A 40 14.90 -6.54 -1.76
N ARG A 41 14.52 -7.75 -1.36
CA ARG A 41 14.35 -8.87 -2.31
C ARG A 41 13.25 -8.62 -3.34
N ARG A 42 12.39 -7.62 -3.11
CA ARG A 42 11.28 -7.22 -3.98
C ARG A 42 11.64 -6.03 -4.87
N ASN A 43 12.91 -5.58 -4.80
CA ASN A 43 13.35 -4.43 -5.59
C ASN A 43 13.26 -4.71 -7.08
N VAL A 44 12.75 -3.75 -7.83
CA VAL A 44 12.78 -3.75 -9.29
C VAL A 44 13.56 -2.54 -9.80
N THR A 45 14.28 -2.74 -10.90
CA THR A 45 14.88 -1.65 -11.65
C THR A 45 13.83 -0.93 -12.50
N GLU A 46 14.13 0.27 -12.98
CA GLU A 46 13.25 1.00 -13.90
C GLU A 46 12.93 0.20 -15.15
N GLU A 47 13.91 -0.51 -15.71
CA GLU A 47 13.72 -1.37 -16.88
C GLU A 47 12.78 -2.55 -16.60
N GLN A 48 12.94 -3.19 -15.43
CA GLN A 48 12.02 -4.25 -14.98
C GLN A 48 10.60 -3.69 -14.78
N LEU A 49 10.47 -2.53 -14.13
CA LEU A 49 9.19 -1.87 -13.96
C LEU A 49 8.48 -1.62 -15.29
N ARG A 50 9.20 -1.10 -16.30
CA ARG A 50 8.65 -0.88 -17.65
C ARG A 50 8.13 -2.15 -18.29
N ARG A 51 8.84 -3.27 -18.11
CA ARG A 51 8.38 -4.58 -18.62
C ARG A 51 7.12 -5.06 -17.89
N LEU A 52 7.12 -5.00 -16.56
CA LEU A 52 6.00 -5.43 -15.71
C LEU A 52 4.75 -4.58 -15.97
N ARG A 53 4.92 -3.25 -16.07
CA ARG A 53 3.83 -2.30 -16.32
C ARG A 53 3.09 -2.58 -17.64
N ARG A 54 3.83 -2.97 -18.70
CA ARG A 54 3.22 -3.33 -19.99
C ARG A 54 2.31 -4.55 -19.93
N GLY A 55 2.57 -5.47 -19.01
CA GLY A 55 1.74 -6.66 -18.80
C GLY A 55 0.57 -6.44 -17.84
N LEU A 56 0.53 -5.32 -17.14
CA LEU A 56 -0.51 -5.03 -16.15
C LEU A 56 -1.78 -4.57 -16.84
N ARG A 57 -2.92 -5.19 -16.49
CA ARG A 57 -4.24 -4.84 -17.02
C ARG A 57 -4.72 -3.49 -16.52
N GLU A 58 -5.52 -2.82 -17.31
CA GLU A 58 -6.28 -1.65 -16.91
C GLU A 58 -7.21 -1.95 -15.72
N GLY A 59 -7.44 -0.93 -14.89
CA GLY A 59 -8.25 -1.04 -13.68
C GLY A 59 -7.48 -1.47 -12.44
N ILE A 60 -6.17 -1.81 -12.56
CA ILE A 60 -5.28 -2.04 -11.42
C ILE A 60 -4.31 -0.86 -11.34
N THR A 61 -4.36 -0.10 -10.25
CA THR A 61 -3.51 1.09 -10.04
C THR A 61 -2.10 0.68 -9.62
N PRO A 62 -1.06 0.94 -10.42
CA PRO A 62 0.33 0.67 -10.05
C PRO A 62 0.86 1.74 -9.08
N VAL A 63 1.41 1.29 -7.96
CA VAL A 63 2.00 2.13 -6.91
C VAL A 63 3.51 1.87 -6.82
N GLY A 64 4.31 2.90 -7.00
CA GLY A 64 5.74 2.83 -6.72
C GLY A 64 6.01 2.98 -5.22
N VAL A 65 6.78 2.08 -4.63
CA VAL A 65 7.16 2.13 -3.21
C VAL A 65 8.62 2.54 -3.10
N PHE A 66 8.88 3.62 -2.40
CA PHE A 66 10.18 4.27 -2.28
C PHE A 66 10.63 4.35 -0.83
N VAL A 67 11.93 4.32 -0.62
CA VAL A 67 12.56 4.52 0.71
C VAL A 67 13.67 5.55 0.55
N ASN A 68 13.42 6.78 0.95
CA ASN A 68 14.35 7.92 0.86
C ASN A 68 14.91 8.13 -0.56
N ALA A 69 14.10 7.95 -1.59
CA ALA A 69 14.49 8.14 -2.97
C ALA A 69 14.66 9.63 -3.32
N ASP A 70 15.43 9.94 -4.37
CA ASP A 70 15.45 11.31 -4.91
C ASP A 70 14.04 11.67 -5.42
N PRO A 71 13.44 12.79 -5.00
CA PRO A 71 12.10 13.19 -5.43
C PRO A 71 11.98 13.35 -6.96
N ARG A 72 13.09 13.67 -7.66
CA ARG A 72 13.11 13.74 -9.13
C ARG A 72 12.86 12.37 -9.77
N LEU A 73 13.40 11.29 -9.18
CA LEU A 73 13.13 9.93 -9.66
C LEU A 73 11.65 9.59 -9.49
N VAL A 74 11.07 9.91 -8.33
CA VAL A 74 9.66 9.66 -8.04
C VAL A 74 8.76 10.42 -9.02
N ALA A 75 9.00 11.72 -9.18
CA ALA A 75 8.26 12.57 -10.12
C ALA A 75 8.36 12.06 -11.57
N LYS A 76 9.57 11.71 -12.03
CA LYS A 76 9.81 11.15 -13.36
C LYS A 76 8.94 9.92 -13.63
N LEU A 77 8.91 8.96 -12.71
CA LEU A 77 8.15 7.71 -12.89
C LEU A 77 6.64 7.93 -12.89
N LEU A 78 6.15 8.91 -12.13
CA LEU A 78 4.75 9.35 -12.14
C LEU A 78 4.38 10.03 -13.46
N GLU A 79 5.19 10.97 -13.94
CA GLU A 79 4.94 11.71 -15.19
C GLU A 79 5.03 10.79 -16.43
N GLU A 80 5.93 9.82 -16.43
CA GLU A 80 6.02 8.81 -17.49
C GLU A 80 4.87 7.78 -17.47
N GLY A 81 3.99 7.81 -16.45
CA GLY A 81 2.85 6.88 -16.30
C GLY A 81 3.27 5.44 -16.01
N LEU A 82 4.49 5.24 -15.51
CA LEU A 82 4.96 3.92 -15.08
C LEU A 82 4.33 3.51 -13.76
N ILE A 83 4.02 4.48 -12.94
CA ILE A 83 3.23 4.36 -11.71
C ILE A 83 2.18 5.46 -11.69
N ASP A 84 1.03 5.19 -11.06
CA ASP A 84 -0.07 6.15 -10.96
C ASP A 84 -0.13 6.81 -9.58
N ALA A 85 0.56 6.24 -8.58
CA ALA A 85 0.73 6.80 -7.24
C ALA A 85 2.12 6.43 -6.69
N ALA A 86 2.65 7.25 -5.78
CA ALA A 86 3.91 6.99 -5.08
C ALA A 86 3.68 6.78 -3.58
N GLN A 87 4.20 5.68 -3.04
CA GLN A 87 4.23 5.37 -1.62
C GLN A 87 5.60 5.66 -1.04
N LEU A 88 5.66 6.61 -0.12
CA LEU A 88 6.83 7.04 0.62
C LEU A 88 6.93 6.20 1.90
N HIS A 89 7.87 5.28 1.95
CA HIS A 89 7.97 4.25 3.00
C HIS A 89 9.29 4.31 3.79
N GLY A 90 9.94 5.46 3.77
CA GLY A 90 11.18 5.75 4.49
C GLY A 90 11.00 6.84 5.54
N GLY A 91 11.99 7.73 5.61
CA GLY A 91 11.97 8.90 6.50
C GLY A 91 11.55 10.20 5.80
N GLU A 92 10.80 10.10 4.70
CA GLU A 92 10.34 11.26 3.93
C GLU A 92 9.44 12.14 4.82
N ASN A 93 9.86 13.38 5.03
CA ASN A 93 9.17 14.35 5.86
C ASN A 93 8.33 15.34 5.00
N GLU A 94 7.65 16.28 5.66
CA GLU A 94 6.83 17.30 5.00
C GLU A 94 7.61 18.15 3.99
N GLU A 95 8.90 18.42 4.24
CA GLU A 95 9.76 19.14 3.29
C GLU A 95 9.98 18.33 2.01
N TYR A 96 10.18 17.02 2.15
CA TYR A 96 10.29 16.13 0.99
C TYR A 96 8.99 16.12 0.18
N ILE A 97 7.83 16.00 0.84
CA ILE A 97 6.52 16.00 0.17
C ILE A 97 6.31 17.34 -0.55
N ARG A 98 6.62 18.46 0.09
CA ARG A 98 6.51 19.78 -0.54
C ARG A 98 7.38 19.88 -1.79
N LYS A 99 8.65 19.44 -1.75
CA LYS A 99 9.53 19.41 -2.93
C LYS A 99 8.98 18.51 -4.04
N LEU A 100 8.42 17.37 -3.70
CA LEU A 100 7.82 16.46 -4.68
C LEU A 100 6.57 17.07 -5.31
N ARG A 101 5.75 17.82 -4.55
CA ARG A 101 4.58 18.55 -5.03
C ARG A 101 4.91 19.69 -6.01
N GLU A 102 6.10 20.25 -5.97
CA GLU A 102 6.57 21.22 -6.97
C GLU A 102 6.77 20.55 -8.35
N MET A 103 6.82 19.22 -8.42
CA MET A 103 7.09 18.45 -9.63
C MET A 103 5.92 17.59 -10.11
N THR A 104 4.94 17.28 -9.26
CA THR A 104 3.82 16.41 -9.63
C THR A 104 2.60 16.61 -8.73
N ASP A 105 1.39 16.53 -9.33
CA ASP A 105 0.10 16.51 -8.62
C ASP A 105 -0.45 15.08 -8.44
N ARG A 106 0.33 14.07 -8.81
CA ARG A 106 -0.09 12.66 -8.69
C ARG A 106 -0.23 12.23 -7.23
N PRO A 107 -1.11 11.24 -6.94
CA PRO A 107 -1.38 10.80 -5.58
C PRO A 107 -0.13 10.30 -4.84
N LEU A 108 0.02 10.78 -3.59
CA LEU A 108 1.08 10.37 -2.67
C LEU A 108 0.48 9.63 -1.47
N ILE A 109 1.07 8.49 -1.15
CA ILE A 109 0.77 7.70 0.06
C ILE A 109 1.97 7.84 0.99
N GLN A 110 1.78 8.33 2.20
CA GLN A 110 2.86 8.33 3.20
C GLN A 110 2.67 7.20 4.20
N ALA A 111 3.71 6.38 4.38
CA ALA A 111 3.67 5.27 5.32
C ALA A 111 4.13 5.71 6.71
N PHE A 112 3.41 5.25 7.74
CA PHE A 112 3.70 5.50 9.13
C PHE A 112 3.76 4.19 9.90
N SER A 113 4.80 4.08 10.73
CA SER A 113 4.88 3.04 11.75
C SER A 113 4.09 3.50 12.97
N VAL A 114 3.09 2.71 13.37
CA VAL A 114 2.20 3.04 14.48
C VAL A 114 2.51 2.14 15.68
N SER A 115 2.84 2.75 16.79
CA SER A 115 3.06 2.09 18.08
C SER A 115 2.18 2.67 19.20
N GLU A 116 1.63 3.86 19.01
CA GLU A 116 0.79 4.57 19.95
C GLU A 116 -0.13 5.60 19.26
N GLU A 117 -1.14 6.12 19.98
CA GLU A 117 -2.16 7.02 19.40
C GLU A 117 -1.55 8.31 18.79
N ARG A 118 -0.48 8.87 19.38
CA ARG A 118 0.18 10.07 18.82
C ARG A 118 0.82 9.85 17.43
N ASP A 119 1.15 8.59 17.08
CA ASP A 119 1.63 8.29 15.72
C ASP A 119 0.49 8.45 14.70
N LEU A 120 -0.74 8.15 15.09
CA LEU A 120 -1.94 8.38 14.29
C LEU A 120 -2.22 9.88 14.11
N ASP A 121 -2.11 10.67 15.20
CA ASP A 121 -2.27 12.14 15.11
C ASP A 121 -1.29 12.74 14.09
N ARG A 122 -0.03 12.28 14.13
CA ARG A 122 0.99 12.69 13.17
C ARG A 122 0.66 12.24 11.74
N ALA A 123 0.20 10.99 11.57
CA ALA A 123 -0.14 10.45 10.25
C ALA A 123 -1.29 11.23 9.61
N PHE A 124 -2.35 11.50 10.35
CA PHE A 124 -3.53 12.19 9.83
C PHE A 124 -3.36 13.70 9.64
N SER A 125 -2.36 14.32 10.31
CA SER A 125 -2.03 15.75 10.14
C SER A 125 -1.11 16.04 8.95
N GLY A 126 -0.43 15.04 8.36
CA GLY A 126 0.49 15.21 7.24
C GLY A 126 -0.17 15.71 5.95
N SER A 127 0.63 16.10 4.94
CA SER A 127 0.15 16.68 3.67
C SER A 127 -0.04 15.69 2.53
N ALA A 128 0.32 14.41 2.71
CA ALA A 128 0.06 13.37 1.71
C ALA A 128 -1.45 13.14 1.51
N ASP A 129 -1.85 12.73 0.29
CA ASP A 129 -3.27 12.48 -0.03
C ASP A 129 -3.83 11.29 0.72
N TRP A 130 -3.02 10.24 0.83
CA TRP A 130 -3.34 9.01 1.54
C TRP A 130 -2.24 8.66 2.51
N ILE A 131 -2.60 7.89 3.54
CA ILE A 131 -1.64 7.36 4.49
C ILE A 131 -1.67 5.84 4.48
N LEU A 132 -0.55 5.22 4.84
CA LEU A 132 -0.46 3.79 5.08
C LEU A 132 0.00 3.58 6.52
N LEU A 133 -0.79 2.84 7.28
CA LEU A 133 -0.52 2.49 8.67
C LEU A 133 0.07 1.08 8.71
N ASP A 134 1.31 0.94 9.17
CA ASP A 134 2.02 -0.33 9.31
C ASP A 134 2.52 -0.50 10.75
N GLN A 135 2.82 -1.72 11.17
CA GLN A 135 3.41 -1.97 12.46
C GLN A 135 4.93 -2.08 12.38
N GLY A 136 5.64 -1.14 13.00
CA GLY A 136 7.08 -1.18 13.19
C GLY A 136 7.87 -1.06 11.90
N LYS A 137 9.12 -1.52 11.92
CA LYS A 137 9.95 -1.59 10.71
C LYS A 137 9.36 -2.64 9.79
N GLY A 138 8.82 -2.21 8.65
CA GLY A 138 8.12 -3.03 7.68
C GLY A 138 8.81 -4.38 7.41
N GLY A 139 8.01 -5.43 7.24
CA GLY A 139 8.51 -6.77 6.94
C GLY A 139 8.82 -7.67 8.14
N THR A 140 8.55 -7.24 9.38
CA THR A 140 8.79 -8.07 10.59
C THR A 140 7.74 -9.15 10.82
N GLY A 141 6.62 -9.12 10.07
CA GLY A 141 5.52 -10.08 10.24
C GLY A 141 4.72 -9.93 11.54
N LYS A 142 5.03 -8.93 12.37
CA LYS A 142 4.22 -8.65 13.56
C LYS A 142 2.89 -8.04 13.13
N GLN A 143 1.82 -8.46 13.80
CA GLN A 143 0.47 -7.96 13.56
C GLN A 143 0.34 -6.54 14.11
N PHE A 144 -0.28 -5.65 13.32
CA PHE A 144 -0.66 -4.33 13.76
C PHE A 144 -1.59 -4.41 14.98
N ASP A 145 -1.34 -3.61 16.00
CA ASP A 145 -2.25 -3.52 17.14
C ASP A 145 -3.47 -2.69 16.76
N TRP A 146 -4.53 -3.38 16.36
CA TRP A 146 -5.78 -2.74 15.95
C TRP A 146 -6.48 -1.98 17.08
N GLU A 147 -6.22 -2.33 18.35
CA GLU A 147 -6.83 -1.63 19.47
C GLU A 147 -6.38 -0.17 19.57
N ILE A 148 -5.14 0.13 19.20
CA ILE A 148 -4.63 1.50 19.13
C ILE A 148 -5.45 2.31 18.12
N LEU A 149 -5.67 1.76 16.93
CA LEU A 149 -6.43 2.41 15.87
C LEU A 149 -7.91 2.52 16.23
N GLU A 150 -8.52 1.49 16.81
CA GLU A 150 -9.92 1.53 17.24
C GLU A 150 -10.17 2.61 18.30
N ARG A 151 -9.30 2.70 19.32
CA ARG A 151 -9.39 3.75 20.36
C ARG A 151 -9.27 5.14 19.76
N TRP A 152 -8.38 5.30 18.78
CA TRP A 152 -8.22 6.57 18.09
C TRP A 152 -9.45 6.92 17.23
N LEU A 153 -9.96 5.98 16.44
CA LEU A 153 -11.15 6.14 15.59
C LEU A 153 -12.43 6.41 16.42
N PHE A 154 -12.48 5.95 17.66
CA PHE A 154 -13.60 6.27 18.56
C PHE A 154 -13.64 7.76 18.94
N LYS A 155 -12.47 8.41 18.99
CA LYS A 155 -12.32 9.82 19.38
C LYS A 155 -12.26 10.77 18.18
N HIS A 156 -11.87 10.26 17.01
CA HIS A 156 -11.55 11.05 15.81
C HIS A 156 -12.24 10.50 14.58
N ASP A 157 -12.63 11.40 13.68
CA ASP A 157 -13.06 11.02 12.32
C ASP A 157 -11.84 11.18 11.38
N PRO A 158 -11.41 10.11 10.68
CA PRO A 158 -10.23 10.19 9.81
C PRO A 158 -10.47 11.18 8.66
N SER A 159 -9.63 12.22 8.62
CA SER A 159 -9.72 13.31 7.64
C SER A 159 -9.30 12.89 6.22
N LYS A 160 -8.66 11.75 6.07
CA LYS A 160 -8.20 11.23 4.78
C LYS A 160 -8.24 9.70 4.71
N PRO A 161 -8.33 9.13 3.49
CA PRO A 161 -8.29 7.69 3.30
C PRO A 161 -6.98 7.08 3.79
N TYR A 162 -7.06 5.88 4.36
CA TYR A 162 -5.87 5.17 4.81
C TYR A 162 -5.86 3.71 4.41
N PHE A 163 -4.65 3.23 4.14
CA PHE A 163 -4.32 1.84 3.92
C PHE A 163 -3.92 1.21 5.25
N LEU A 164 -4.46 0.05 5.57
CA LEU A 164 -4.04 -0.75 6.71
C LEU A 164 -3.09 -1.84 6.23
N ALA A 165 -1.90 -1.87 6.79
CA ALA A 165 -0.86 -2.87 6.55
C ALA A 165 -0.45 -3.57 7.86
N GLY A 166 0.60 -4.39 7.82
CA GLY A 166 1.16 -5.03 9.01
C GLY A 166 0.44 -6.31 9.44
N GLY A 167 0.97 -7.47 9.01
CA GLY A 167 0.51 -8.79 9.45
C GLY A 167 -0.87 -9.20 8.94
N LEU A 168 -1.42 -8.53 7.91
CA LEU A 168 -2.68 -8.93 7.31
C LEU A 168 -2.53 -10.19 6.46
N SER A 169 -3.54 -11.07 6.53
CA SER A 169 -3.66 -12.31 5.76
C SER A 169 -5.12 -12.55 5.38
N CYS A 170 -5.39 -13.51 4.51
CA CYS A 170 -6.77 -13.87 4.14
C CYS A 170 -7.65 -14.21 5.36
N ASP A 171 -7.05 -14.75 6.43
CA ASP A 171 -7.78 -15.21 7.62
C ASP A 171 -8.23 -14.04 8.52
N ASN A 172 -7.43 -12.95 8.59
CA ASN A 172 -7.72 -11.84 9.49
C ASN A 172 -8.24 -10.56 8.80
N ILE A 173 -8.20 -10.49 7.46
CA ILE A 173 -8.77 -9.37 6.69
C ILE A 173 -10.23 -9.08 7.08
N PRO A 174 -11.14 -10.08 7.21
CA PRO A 174 -12.53 -9.79 7.55
C PRO A 174 -12.69 -9.08 8.90
N GLU A 175 -11.92 -9.47 9.90
CA GLU A 175 -11.90 -8.82 11.21
C GLU A 175 -11.27 -7.43 11.13
N ALA A 176 -10.11 -7.28 10.46
CA ALA A 176 -9.44 -6.00 10.28
C ALA A 176 -10.34 -4.96 9.60
N VAL A 177 -11.04 -5.35 8.55
CA VAL A 177 -11.99 -4.47 7.83
C VAL A 177 -13.16 -4.08 8.71
N GLN A 178 -13.67 -5.00 9.54
CA GLN A 178 -14.78 -4.72 10.45
C GLN A 178 -14.40 -3.73 11.54
N ARG A 179 -13.24 -3.95 12.16
CA ARG A 179 -12.75 -3.19 13.30
C ARG A 179 -12.22 -1.82 12.88
N CYS A 180 -11.34 -1.81 11.90
CA CYS A 180 -10.57 -0.63 11.53
C CYS A 180 -11.20 0.18 10.39
N ARG A 181 -12.10 -0.39 9.58
CA ARG A 181 -12.77 0.27 8.45
C ARG A 181 -11.82 1.02 7.51
N PRO A 182 -10.72 0.42 7.06
CA PRO A 182 -9.75 1.10 6.21
C PRO A 182 -10.34 1.36 4.83
N TRP A 183 -9.81 2.40 4.14
CA TRP A 183 -10.03 2.60 2.72
C TRP A 183 -9.53 1.42 1.89
N ALA A 184 -8.35 0.91 2.24
CA ALA A 184 -7.75 -0.25 1.60
C ALA A 184 -6.95 -1.08 2.61
N VAL A 185 -6.79 -2.37 2.34
CA VAL A 185 -5.82 -3.24 3.01
C VAL A 185 -4.61 -3.45 2.11
N ASP A 186 -3.40 -3.50 2.67
CA ASP A 186 -2.15 -3.72 1.94
C ASP A 186 -1.45 -5.00 2.40
N LEU A 187 -1.25 -5.92 1.46
CA LEU A 187 -0.62 -7.22 1.72
C LEU A 187 0.67 -7.37 0.93
N SER A 188 1.70 -7.90 1.58
CA SER A 188 2.97 -8.20 0.93
C SER A 188 3.44 -9.62 1.22
N SER A 189 4.05 -9.88 2.37
CA SER A 189 4.64 -11.19 2.70
C SER A 189 3.61 -12.30 2.93
N SER A 190 2.43 -11.99 3.40
CA SER A 190 1.37 -12.97 3.66
C SER A 190 0.81 -13.64 2.39
N VAL A 191 1.01 -13.02 1.24
CA VAL A 191 0.65 -13.57 -0.08
C VAL A 191 1.88 -14.11 -0.83
N GLU A 192 2.88 -14.59 -0.06
CA GLU A 192 4.11 -15.20 -0.60
C GLU A 192 4.26 -16.64 -0.10
N THR A 193 4.90 -17.47 -0.92
CA THR A 193 5.49 -18.77 -0.58
C THR A 193 6.95 -18.74 -1.00
N ASP A 194 7.86 -19.11 -0.10
CA ASP A 194 9.31 -19.08 -0.33
C ASP A 194 9.83 -17.71 -0.85
N GLY A 195 9.22 -16.63 -0.35
CA GLY A 195 9.61 -15.26 -0.71
C GLY A 195 9.19 -14.79 -2.09
N LYS A 196 8.33 -15.54 -2.79
CA LYS A 196 7.75 -15.20 -4.09
C LYS A 196 6.24 -15.09 -3.95
N LYS A 197 5.61 -14.21 -4.73
CA LYS A 197 4.14 -14.11 -4.75
C LYS A 197 3.53 -15.44 -5.14
N ASP A 198 2.49 -15.80 -4.41
CA ASP A 198 1.75 -17.05 -4.55
C ASP A 198 0.35 -16.76 -5.11
N ARG A 199 0.00 -17.45 -6.21
CA ARG A 199 -1.25 -17.22 -6.93
C ARG A 199 -2.47 -17.46 -6.05
N GLU A 200 -2.51 -18.60 -5.36
CA GLU A 200 -3.68 -18.99 -4.56
C GLU A 200 -3.89 -18.05 -3.38
N LYS A 201 -2.79 -17.63 -2.73
CA LYS A 201 -2.85 -16.67 -1.63
C LYS A 201 -3.32 -15.29 -2.08
N ILE A 202 -2.92 -14.83 -3.27
CA ILE A 202 -3.40 -13.56 -3.83
C ILE A 202 -4.90 -13.65 -4.13
N LEU A 203 -5.35 -14.72 -4.77
CA LEU A 203 -6.78 -14.96 -5.08
C LEU A 203 -7.61 -15.00 -3.79
N ALA A 204 -7.15 -15.75 -2.78
CA ALA A 204 -7.82 -15.86 -1.49
C ALA A 204 -7.92 -14.51 -0.77
N ALA A 205 -6.84 -13.71 -0.78
CA ALA A 205 -6.82 -12.39 -0.15
C ALA A 205 -7.81 -11.42 -0.82
N VAL A 206 -7.85 -11.39 -2.16
CA VAL A 206 -8.80 -10.55 -2.90
C VAL A 206 -10.24 -11.01 -2.64
N ALA A 207 -10.50 -12.33 -2.63
CA ALA A 207 -11.80 -12.88 -2.30
C ALA A 207 -12.25 -12.52 -0.87
N ALA A 208 -11.34 -12.57 0.12
CA ALA A 208 -11.62 -12.24 1.52
C ALA A 208 -12.10 -10.78 1.70
N VAL A 209 -11.53 -9.83 0.92
CA VAL A 209 -12.00 -8.43 0.93
C VAL A 209 -13.36 -8.29 0.26
N ARG A 210 -13.60 -9.01 -0.85
CA ARG A 210 -14.83 -8.88 -1.66
C ARG A 210 -16.02 -9.71 -1.16
N SER A 211 -15.79 -10.75 -0.34
CA SER A 211 -16.82 -11.64 0.16
C SER A 211 -17.85 -10.96 1.10
N ARG A 212 -17.66 -9.70 1.45
CA ARG A 212 -18.60 -8.88 2.24
C ARG A 212 -19.56 -8.05 1.39
N ARG A 213 -19.87 -8.50 0.16
CA ARG A 213 -21.01 -7.97 -0.61
C ARG A 213 -22.33 -8.53 -0.07
N ILE A 214 -22.71 -8.13 1.16
CA ILE A 214 -24.05 -8.34 1.70
C ILE A 214 -24.54 -7.02 2.30
#